data_89e12ea4fa5f8c5036a864c0cfb341df
#
_entry.id   89e12ea4fa5f8c5036a864c0cfb341df
#
_cell.length_a   1.000
_cell.length_b   1.000
_cell.length_c   1.000
_cell.angle_alpha   90.00
_cell.angle_beta   90.00
_cell.angle_gamma   90.00
#
_symmetry.space_group_name_H-M   'P 1'
#
loop_
_entity.id
_entity.type
_entity.pdbx_description
1 polymer ?
#
loop_
_entity_poly.entity_id
_entity_poly.type
_entity_poly.pdbx_seq_one_letter_code
_entity_poly.pdbx_strand_id
1 'polypeptide(L)'
;PDSKEIEKVSVGGMFSPDYWNFSMFKSISESLNRTVSPGTLSILTDPSHPLFLDFPTESHSNWQWWSILKNSRPIILNNLKNYIPLVQVIDNIERNHKLGLIFEFQMGKGKLLICSCNLDNIMDKPEGSQLYNSILEYMDSPHFSPHVQISEPELFNLFNSEIKNTEIKGVKNITSYE
;
A
#
# COMPACT_ATOMS: atom_id res chain seq x y z
N PRO A 1 15.00 3.53 -7.64
CA PRO A 1 15.63 2.99 -6.43
C PRO A 1 15.92 1.51 -6.62
N ASP A 2 17.05 1.03 -6.09
CA ASP A 2 17.40 -0.37 -6.09
C ASP A 2 16.36 -1.17 -5.29
N SER A 3 16.14 -2.44 -5.62
CA SER A 3 15.18 -3.32 -4.96
C SER A 3 15.38 -3.39 -3.44
N LYS A 4 16.64 -3.31 -2.98
CA LYS A 4 16.99 -3.28 -1.55
C LYS A 4 16.65 -1.96 -0.85
N GLU A 5 16.63 -0.86 -1.56
CA GLU A 5 16.24 0.45 -1.00
C GLU A 5 14.74 0.54 -0.84
N ILE A 6 13.98 0.02 -1.81
CA ILE A 6 12.51 -0.04 -1.72
C ILE A 6 12.07 -0.89 -0.53
N GLU A 7 12.80 -1.94 -0.17
CA GLU A 7 12.47 -2.78 0.99
C GLU A 7 12.50 -2.01 2.32
N LYS A 8 13.32 -0.98 2.42
CA LYS A 8 13.43 -0.15 3.64
C LYS A 8 12.24 0.79 3.85
N VAL A 9 11.58 1.18 2.78
CA VAL A 9 10.50 2.19 2.79
C VAL A 9 9.12 1.63 2.44
N SER A 10 9.04 0.31 2.28
CA SER A 10 7.81 -0.37 1.87
C SER A 10 7.55 -1.63 2.66
N VAL A 11 6.33 -2.10 2.60
CA VAL A 11 5.88 -3.36 3.20
C VAL A 11 5.53 -4.32 2.07
N GLY A 12 5.97 -5.59 2.15
CA GLY A 12 5.56 -6.61 1.19
C GLY A 12 4.04 -6.76 1.18
N GLY A 13 3.45 -6.67 -0.01
CA GLY A 13 2.02 -6.83 -0.19
C GLY A 13 1.62 -8.27 0.09
N MET A 14 0.94 -8.49 1.18
CA MET A 14 0.29 -9.75 1.48
C MET A 14 -1.03 -9.44 2.17
N PHE A 15 -2.10 -9.86 1.53
CA PHE A 15 -3.43 -9.67 2.01
C PHE A 15 -3.81 -10.84 2.93
N SER A 16 -4.14 -10.53 4.18
CA SER A 16 -4.79 -11.47 5.07
C SER A 16 -6.20 -10.94 5.34
N PRO A 17 -7.27 -11.63 4.89
CA PRO A 17 -8.64 -11.20 5.14
C PRO A 17 -9.01 -11.31 6.62
N ASP A 18 -8.22 -12.06 7.40
CA ASP A 18 -8.55 -12.37 8.77
C ASP A 18 -7.54 -11.76 9.74
N TYR A 19 -7.97 -10.75 10.43
CA TYR A 19 -7.28 -10.13 11.55
C TYR A 19 -6.73 -11.17 12.56
N TRP A 20 -7.45 -12.24 12.80
CA TRP A 20 -7.10 -13.32 13.75
C TRP A 20 -5.94 -14.19 13.28
N ASN A 21 -5.74 -14.29 11.99
CA ASN A 21 -4.72 -15.19 11.42
C ASN A 21 -3.31 -14.62 11.45
N PHE A 22 -3.15 -13.32 11.73
CA PHE A 22 -1.82 -12.72 11.76
C PHE A 22 -0.91 -13.37 12.82
N SER A 23 -1.40 -13.55 14.04
CA SER A 23 -0.63 -14.19 15.13
C SER A 23 -0.25 -15.63 14.79
N MET A 24 -1.12 -16.36 14.12
CA MET A 24 -0.86 -17.71 13.63
C MET A 24 0.24 -17.73 12.57
N PHE A 25 0.15 -16.86 11.56
CA PHE A 25 1.17 -16.76 10.50
C PHE A 25 2.52 -16.31 11.07
N LYS A 26 2.53 -15.42 12.04
CA LYS A 26 3.73 -15.00 12.75
C LYS A 26 4.38 -16.20 13.47
N SER A 27 3.62 -16.94 14.27
CA SER A 27 4.11 -18.10 14.99
C SER A 27 4.64 -19.20 14.05
N ILE A 28 3.96 -19.44 12.93
CA ILE A 28 4.42 -20.39 11.91
C ILE A 28 5.73 -19.92 11.27
N SER A 29 5.83 -18.65 10.89
CA SER A 29 7.05 -18.09 10.30
C SER A 29 8.23 -18.16 11.26
N GLU A 30 8.02 -17.81 12.52
CA GLU A 30 9.03 -17.91 13.57
C GLU A 30 9.48 -19.35 13.81
N SER A 31 8.55 -20.32 13.86
CA SER A 31 8.86 -21.73 14.02
C SER A 31 9.67 -22.32 12.84
N LEU A 32 9.52 -21.75 11.67
CA LEU A 32 10.24 -22.14 10.46
C LEU A 32 11.52 -21.32 10.22
N ASN A 33 11.92 -20.48 11.16
CA ASN A 33 13.04 -19.52 11.02
C ASN A 33 12.94 -18.66 9.73
N ARG A 34 11.72 -18.34 9.32
CA ARG A 34 11.45 -17.44 8.20
C ARG A 34 11.17 -16.04 8.73
N THR A 35 11.49 -15.06 7.90
CA THR A 35 11.04 -13.68 8.18
C THR A 35 9.51 -13.68 8.35
N VAL A 36 9.03 -13.08 9.43
CA VAL A 36 7.59 -12.95 9.66
C VAL A 36 6.97 -12.30 8.43
N SER A 37 6.04 -13.01 7.81
CA SER A 37 5.31 -12.46 6.69
C SER A 37 4.54 -11.23 7.15
N PRO A 38 4.80 -10.09 6.55
CA PRO A 38 4.23 -8.84 7.03
C PRO A 38 2.80 -8.65 6.56
N GLY A 39 1.94 -9.63 6.65
CA GLY A 39 0.56 -9.50 6.20
C GLY A 39 -0.03 -8.11 6.47
N THR A 40 -0.75 -7.59 5.50
CA THR A 40 -1.59 -6.41 5.65
C THR A 40 -3.04 -6.85 5.79
N LEU A 41 -3.91 -5.99 6.33
CA LEU A 41 -5.28 -6.42 6.64
C LEU A 41 -6.23 -6.24 5.46
N SER A 42 -6.21 -5.09 4.82
CA SER A 42 -7.14 -4.75 3.73
C SER A 42 -6.68 -3.47 3.05
N ILE A 43 -7.51 -2.96 2.14
CA ILE A 43 -7.35 -1.62 1.57
C ILE A 43 -8.54 -0.74 1.93
N LEU A 44 -8.34 0.56 1.78
CA LEU A 44 -9.37 1.58 1.78
C LEU A 44 -9.27 2.37 0.48
N THR A 45 -10.39 2.54 -0.18
CA THR A 45 -10.55 3.32 -1.41
C THR A 45 -11.82 4.16 -1.33
N ASP A 46 -11.88 5.20 -2.14
CA ASP A 46 -13.13 5.88 -2.48
C ASP A 46 -13.61 5.36 -3.84
N PRO A 47 -14.65 4.52 -3.91
CA PRO A 47 -15.14 3.96 -5.17
C PRO A 47 -15.63 5.03 -6.16
N SER A 48 -15.96 6.23 -5.70
CA SER A 48 -16.42 7.34 -6.54
C SER A 48 -15.27 8.11 -7.19
N HIS A 49 -14.01 7.83 -6.80
CA HIS A 49 -12.85 8.51 -7.35
C HIS A 49 -12.67 8.19 -8.84
N PRO A 50 -12.37 9.18 -9.71
CA PRO A 50 -12.24 9.00 -11.15
C PRO A 50 -11.24 7.93 -11.59
N LEU A 51 -10.23 7.62 -10.78
CA LEU A 51 -9.32 6.50 -11.01
C LEU A 51 -10.04 5.16 -11.23
N PHE A 52 -11.21 4.98 -10.62
CA PHE A 52 -11.93 3.71 -10.62
C PHE A 52 -13.09 3.64 -11.62
N LEU A 53 -13.18 4.59 -12.55
CA LEU A 53 -14.22 4.58 -13.59
C LEU A 53 -14.18 3.30 -14.44
N ASP A 54 -12.98 2.89 -14.85
CA ASP A 54 -12.74 1.69 -15.65
C ASP A 54 -12.28 0.49 -14.81
N PHE A 55 -12.11 0.67 -13.52
CA PHE A 55 -11.83 -0.37 -12.54
C PHE A 55 -12.79 -0.27 -11.37
N PRO A 56 -14.08 -0.57 -11.55
CA PRO A 56 -15.07 -0.49 -10.49
C PRO A 56 -14.64 -1.30 -9.27
N THR A 57 -14.64 -0.66 -8.13
CA THR A 57 -14.21 -1.27 -6.87
C THR A 57 -15.16 -0.93 -5.73
N GLU A 58 -15.05 -1.64 -4.63
CA GLU A 58 -15.69 -1.31 -3.36
C GLU A 58 -14.75 -0.47 -2.49
N SER A 59 -15.23 0.05 -1.39
CA SER A 59 -14.41 0.83 -0.43
C SER A 59 -13.33 0.00 0.28
N HIS A 60 -13.35 -1.30 0.09
CA HIS A 60 -12.45 -2.27 0.72
C HIS A 60 -12.00 -3.33 -0.30
N SER A 61 -11.03 -4.16 0.08
CA SER A 61 -10.55 -5.23 -0.79
C SER A 61 -11.58 -6.33 -0.98
N ASN A 62 -11.66 -6.81 -2.22
CA ASN A 62 -12.38 -8.02 -2.63
C ASN A 62 -11.44 -8.91 -3.46
N TRP A 63 -11.95 -9.93 -4.12
CA TRP A 63 -11.14 -10.88 -4.87
C TRP A 63 -10.33 -10.27 -6.02
N GLN A 64 -10.82 -9.21 -6.66
CA GLN A 64 -10.08 -8.54 -7.74
C GLN A 64 -8.77 -7.91 -7.25
N TRP A 65 -8.69 -7.54 -5.97
CA TRP A 65 -7.49 -6.98 -5.37
C TRP A 65 -6.44 -8.02 -4.97
N TRP A 66 -6.81 -9.31 -4.95
CA TRP A 66 -5.90 -10.37 -4.47
C TRP A 66 -4.58 -10.41 -5.21
N SER A 67 -4.64 -10.55 -6.55
CA SER A 67 -3.42 -10.61 -7.37
C SER A 67 -2.64 -9.32 -7.34
N ILE A 68 -3.34 -8.18 -7.31
CA ILE A 68 -2.73 -6.85 -7.26
C ILE A 68 -1.94 -6.68 -5.97
N LEU A 69 -2.56 -6.95 -4.82
CA LEU A 69 -1.92 -6.78 -3.52
C LEU A 69 -0.76 -7.76 -3.32
N LYS A 70 -0.91 -9.00 -3.77
CA LYS A 70 0.14 -10.01 -3.70
C LYS A 70 1.39 -9.62 -4.50
N ASN A 71 1.22 -8.83 -5.57
CA ASN A 71 2.29 -8.31 -6.41
C ASN A 71 2.58 -6.84 -6.13
N SER A 72 2.44 -6.39 -4.91
CA SER A 72 2.64 -5.00 -4.52
C SER A 72 3.61 -4.85 -3.36
N ARG A 73 4.14 -3.63 -3.22
CA ARG A 73 4.93 -3.20 -2.07
C ARG A 73 4.47 -1.79 -1.64
N PRO A 74 3.37 -1.70 -0.88
CA PRO A 74 2.88 -0.42 -0.39
C PRO A 74 3.96 0.40 0.29
N ILE A 75 4.04 1.67 -0.05
CA ILE A 75 5.04 2.61 0.45
C ILE A 75 4.59 3.18 1.80
N ILE A 76 5.54 3.32 2.73
CA ILE A 76 5.28 3.88 4.04
C ILE A 76 5.20 5.40 3.95
N LEU A 77 4.04 5.95 4.33
CA LEU A 77 3.70 7.38 4.24
C LEU A 77 3.57 8.04 5.62
N ASN A 78 4.24 7.53 6.66
CA ASN A 78 4.11 8.02 8.03
C ASN A 78 4.42 9.52 8.18
N ASN A 79 5.31 10.04 7.34
CA ASN A 79 5.69 11.46 7.34
C ASN A 79 4.60 12.38 6.75
N LEU A 80 3.63 11.82 6.03
CA LEU A 80 2.53 12.54 5.38
C LEU A 80 1.23 12.39 6.20
N LYS A 81 1.19 12.98 7.40
CA LYS A 81 0.12 12.73 8.38
C LYS A 81 -1.30 12.98 7.86
N ASN A 82 -1.51 14.07 7.14
CA ASN A 82 -2.85 14.49 6.67
C ASN A 82 -3.12 14.06 5.22
N TYR A 83 -2.24 13.32 4.59
CA TYR A 83 -2.40 12.84 3.23
C TYR A 83 -3.21 11.54 3.21
N ILE A 84 -4.16 11.41 2.31
CA ILE A 84 -4.94 10.19 2.09
C ILE A 84 -4.58 9.67 0.70
N PRO A 85 -3.96 8.48 0.57
CA PRO A 85 -3.68 7.87 -0.73
C PRO A 85 -4.98 7.47 -1.45
N LEU A 86 -4.96 7.37 -2.77
CA LEU A 86 -6.09 6.88 -3.58
C LEU A 86 -6.42 5.43 -3.25
N VAL A 87 -5.39 4.63 -2.99
CA VAL A 87 -5.51 3.29 -2.41
C VAL A 87 -4.61 3.23 -1.19
N GLN A 88 -5.23 3.24 -0.03
CA GLN A 88 -4.54 3.05 1.25
C GLN A 88 -4.55 1.57 1.62
N VAL A 89 -3.41 1.04 2.03
CA VAL A 89 -3.33 -0.31 2.60
C VAL A 89 -3.37 -0.20 4.12
N ILE A 90 -4.19 -1.02 4.74
CA ILE A 90 -4.28 -1.12 6.20
C ILE A 90 -3.17 -2.08 6.66
N ASP A 91 -2.21 -1.54 7.40
CA ASP A 91 -1.12 -2.34 7.95
C ASP A 91 -1.60 -3.24 9.10
N ASN A 92 -0.77 -4.21 9.46
CA ASN A 92 -1.06 -5.00 10.65
C ASN A 92 -0.94 -4.15 11.93
N ILE A 93 -1.56 -4.64 12.99
CA ILE A 93 -1.65 -3.91 14.28
C ILE A 93 -0.30 -3.73 14.99
N GLU A 94 0.70 -4.56 14.67
CA GLU A 94 2.01 -4.49 15.32
C GLU A 94 2.86 -3.36 14.75
N ARG A 95 2.77 -3.11 13.43
CA ARG A 95 3.53 -2.05 12.75
C ARG A 95 2.75 -0.75 12.68
N ASN A 96 1.48 -0.85 12.30
CA ASN A 96 0.54 0.28 12.19
C ASN A 96 1.09 1.46 11.35
N HIS A 97 1.76 1.15 10.25
CA HIS A 97 2.22 2.17 9.30
C HIS A 97 1.07 2.69 8.46
N LYS A 98 1.15 3.94 8.09
CA LYS A 98 0.34 4.50 7.01
C LYS A 98 0.93 4.05 5.68
N LEU A 99 0.20 3.25 4.91
CA LEU A 99 0.67 2.63 3.69
C LEU A 99 -0.11 3.14 2.48
N GLY A 100 0.60 3.56 1.43
CA GLY A 100 0.03 3.94 0.14
C GLY A 100 0.38 2.93 -0.93
N LEU A 101 -0.63 2.45 -1.65
CA LEU A 101 -0.48 1.58 -2.81
C LEU A 101 -0.49 2.38 -4.11
N ILE A 102 -1.51 3.24 -4.26
CA ILE A 102 -1.64 4.20 -5.36
C ILE A 102 -1.87 5.57 -4.73
N PHE A 103 -1.08 6.53 -5.11
CA PHE A 103 -1.16 7.89 -4.56
C PHE A 103 -0.57 8.90 -5.53
N GLU A 104 -0.95 10.18 -5.36
CA GLU A 104 -0.64 11.22 -6.32
C GLU A 104 -0.24 12.53 -5.65
N PHE A 105 0.53 13.33 -6.37
CA PHE A 105 0.97 14.66 -5.93
C PHE A 105 1.06 15.64 -7.08
N GLN A 106 0.94 16.90 -6.76
CA GLN A 106 1.44 17.98 -7.62
C GLN A 106 2.89 18.26 -7.26
N MET A 107 3.79 18.26 -8.25
CA MET A 107 5.19 18.60 -8.08
C MET A 107 5.59 19.70 -9.06
N GLY A 108 5.81 20.89 -8.54
CA GLY A 108 6.05 22.07 -9.37
C GLY A 108 4.87 22.33 -10.32
N LYS A 109 5.12 22.29 -11.63
CA LYS A 109 4.08 22.41 -12.68
C LYS A 109 3.54 21.07 -13.17
N GLY A 110 4.13 19.97 -12.70
CA GLY A 110 3.78 18.62 -13.11
C GLY A 110 2.84 17.94 -12.12
N LYS A 111 2.28 16.83 -12.57
CA LYS A 111 1.46 15.92 -11.76
C LYS A 111 2.14 14.57 -11.74
N LEU A 112 2.12 13.91 -10.60
CA LEU A 112 2.78 12.65 -10.36
C LEU A 112 1.76 11.67 -9.78
N LEU A 113 1.66 10.48 -10.38
CA LEU A 113 0.97 9.34 -9.81
C LEU A 113 2.01 8.24 -9.53
N ILE A 114 1.96 7.66 -8.36
CA ILE A 114 2.83 6.58 -7.93
C ILE A 114 1.96 5.35 -7.69
N CYS A 115 2.27 4.28 -8.42
CA CYS A 115 1.67 2.96 -8.25
C CYS A 115 2.75 2.00 -7.79
N SER A 116 2.61 1.43 -6.60
CA SER A 116 3.56 0.49 -6.01
C SER A 116 3.19 -0.98 -6.24
N CYS A 117 2.34 -1.23 -7.26
CA CYS A 117 2.03 -2.56 -7.75
C CYS A 117 2.99 -2.93 -8.88
N ASN A 118 3.48 -4.17 -8.88
CA ASN A 118 4.18 -4.72 -10.03
C ASN A 118 3.16 -5.22 -11.05
N LEU A 119 2.56 -4.28 -11.78
CA LEU A 119 1.49 -4.58 -12.75
C LEU A 119 2.01 -5.46 -13.90
N ASP A 120 3.27 -5.33 -14.30
CA ASP A 120 3.87 -6.15 -15.37
C ASP A 120 3.75 -7.65 -15.08
N ASN A 121 3.86 -8.04 -13.81
CA ASN A 121 3.74 -9.45 -13.41
C ASN A 121 2.30 -10.00 -13.44
N ILE A 122 1.32 -9.16 -13.65
CA ILE A 122 -0.11 -9.53 -13.62
C ILE A 122 -0.89 -8.97 -14.80
N MET A 123 -0.19 -8.52 -15.85
CA MET A 123 -0.85 -8.03 -17.08
C MET A 123 -1.61 -9.13 -17.83
N ASP A 124 -1.27 -10.39 -17.60
CA ASP A 124 -1.99 -11.57 -18.11
C ASP A 124 -3.32 -11.82 -17.39
N LYS A 125 -3.56 -11.15 -16.27
CA LYS A 125 -4.78 -11.25 -15.47
C LYS A 125 -5.74 -10.09 -15.75
N PRO A 126 -7.04 -10.36 -15.83
CA PRO A 126 -8.04 -9.31 -16.11
C PRO A 126 -7.96 -8.13 -15.13
N GLU A 127 -7.81 -8.40 -13.84
CA GLU A 127 -7.73 -7.36 -12.81
C GLU A 127 -6.46 -6.51 -12.93
N GLY A 128 -5.33 -7.10 -13.36
CA GLY A 128 -4.08 -6.38 -13.55
C GLY A 128 -4.13 -5.45 -14.75
N SER A 129 -4.54 -5.98 -15.92
CA SER A 129 -4.67 -5.19 -17.15
C SER A 129 -5.75 -4.10 -17.00
N GLN A 130 -6.86 -4.40 -16.33
CA GLN A 130 -7.93 -3.43 -16.14
C GLN A 130 -7.51 -2.28 -15.22
N LEU A 131 -6.82 -2.57 -14.11
CA LEU A 131 -6.29 -1.52 -13.25
C LEU A 131 -5.26 -0.66 -13.98
N TYR A 132 -4.38 -1.27 -14.76
CA TYR A 132 -3.40 -0.55 -15.57
C TYR A 132 -4.07 0.43 -16.55
N ASN A 133 -5.06 -0.04 -17.29
CA ASN A 133 -5.82 0.80 -18.22
C ASN A 133 -6.54 1.94 -17.49
N SER A 134 -7.19 1.64 -16.35
CA SER A 134 -7.88 2.64 -15.54
C SER A 134 -6.93 3.75 -15.04
N ILE A 135 -5.71 3.40 -14.66
CA ILE A 135 -4.67 4.36 -14.28
C ILE A 135 -4.31 5.25 -15.48
N LEU A 136 -4.10 4.69 -16.66
CA LEU A 136 -3.73 5.46 -17.85
C LEU A 136 -4.85 6.42 -18.28
N GLU A 137 -6.08 5.93 -18.35
CA GLU A 137 -7.26 6.75 -18.69
C GLU A 137 -7.45 7.88 -17.68
N TYR A 138 -7.30 7.60 -16.40
CA TYR A 138 -7.34 8.62 -15.35
C TYR A 138 -6.26 9.68 -15.55
N MET A 139 -5.01 9.28 -15.82
CA MET A 139 -3.88 10.20 -15.99
C MET A 139 -4.02 11.07 -17.23
N ASP A 140 -4.66 10.57 -18.30
CA ASP A 140 -4.93 11.34 -19.53
C ASP A 140 -6.18 12.24 -19.40
N SER A 141 -6.98 12.05 -18.38
CA SER A 141 -8.23 12.79 -18.17
C SER A 141 -8.00 14.15 -17.49
N PRO A 142 -8.95 15.09 -17.65
CA PRO A 142 -8.95 16.35 -16.89
C PRO A 142 -9.15 16.15 -15.38
N HIS A 143 -9.63 14.98 -14.96
CA HIS A 143 -9.83 14.63 -13.56
C HIS A 143 -8.52 14.37 -12.81
N PHE A 144 -7.43 14.05 -13.52
CA PHE A 144 -6.11 13.94 -12.90
C PHE A 144 -5.65 15.32 -12.44
N SER A 145 -6.01 15.68 -11.23
CA SER A 145 -5.74 16.98 -10.62
C SER A 145 -5.37 16.84 -9.13
N PRO A 146 -4.15 16.33 -8.84
CA PRO A 146 -3.69 16.20 -7.46
C PRO A 146 -3.74 17.52 -6.70
N HIS A 147 -4.33 17.51 -5.51
CA HIS A 147 -4.48 18.72 -4.69
C HIS A 147 -3.33 18.92 -3.70
N VAL A 148 -2.59 17.86 -3.39
CA VAL A 148 -1.49 17.91 -2.44
C VAL A 148 -0.18 18.12 -3.18
N GLN A 149 0.54 19.16 -2.79
CA GLN A 149 1.87 19.46 -3.33
C GLN A 149 2.93 18.68 -2.55
N ILE A 150 3.93 18.19 -3.28
CA ILE A 150 5.14 17.62 -2.71
C ILE A 150 6.36 18.29 -3.32
N SER A 151 7.36 18.59 -2.50
CA SER A 151 8.65 19.07 -2.98
C SER A 151 9.55 17.90 -3.39
N GLU A 152 10.55 18.19 -4.25
CA GLU A 152 11.53 17.18 -4.65
C GLU A 152 12.25 16.53 -3.45
N PRO A 153 12.72 17.29 -2.42
CA PRO A 153 13.32 16.70 -1.24
C PRO A 153 12.36 15.79 -0.44
N GLU A 154 11.09 16.18 -0.32
CA GLU A 154 10.09 15.35 0.37
C GLU A 154 9.82 14.06 -0.39
N LEU A 155 9.67 14.13 -1.71
CA LEU A 155 9.52 12.95 -2.55
C LEU A 155 10.75 12.04 -2.45
N PHE A 156 11.95 12.61 -2.51
CA PHE A 156 13.19 11.87 -2.35
C PHE A 156 13.26 11.16 -0.99
N ASN A 157 12.84 11.84 0.07
CA ASN A 157 12.81 11.28 1.42
C ASN A 157 11.82 10.12 1.57
N LEU A 158 10.72 10.08 0.79
CA LEU A 158 9.81 8.93 0.82
C LEU A 158 10.48 7.63 0.40
N PHE A 159 11.49 7.70 -0.47
CA PHE A 159 12.18 6.54 -1.01
C PHE A 159 13.55 6.27 -0.39
N ASN A 160 14.10 7.20 0.37
CA ASN A 160 15.47 7.09 0.91
C ASN A 160 15.55 7.24 2.44
N SER A 161 14.47 7.58 3.13
CA SER A 161 14.50 7.65 4.58
C SER A 161 14.49 6.23 5.16
N GLU A 162 15.51 5.89 5.95
CA GLU A 162 15.41 4.71 6.82
C GLU A 162 14.28 4.96 7.83
N ILE A 163 13.17 4.30 7.64
CA ILE A 163 12.11 4.31 8.64
C ILE A 163 12.60 3.44 9.77
N LYS A 164 13.01 4.08 10.84
CA LYS A 164 13.22 3.38 12.10
C LYS A 164 11.90 2.69 12.42
N ASN A 165 11.89 1.37 12.34
CA ASN A 165 10.78 0.58 12.88
C ASN A 165 10.60 1.03 14.32
N THR A 166 9.62 1.86 14.54
CA THR A 166 9.18 2.19 15.88
C THR A 166 8.49 0.93 16.36
N GLU A 167 9.23 0.01 16.95
CA GLU A 167 8.64 -1.06 17.73
C GLU A 167 7.62 -0.39 18.65
N ILE A 168 6.34 -0.65 18.41
CA ILE A 168 5.30 -0.26 19.34
C ILE A 168 5.53 -1.13 20.58
N LYS A 169 6.39 -0.65 21.47
CA LYS A 169 6.57 -1.24 22.79
C LYS A 169 5.25 -1.09 23.50
N GLY A 170 4.49 -2.16 23.57
CA GLY A 170 3.42 -2.20 24.55
C GLY A 170 2.05 -2.77 24.17
N VAL A 171 1.87 -3.45 23.06
CA VAL A 171 0.71 -4.36 22.99
C VAL A 171 1.11 -5.64 23.72
N LYS A 172 1.02 -5.62 25.03
CA LYS A 172 0.99 -6.84 25.83
C LYS A 172 -0.18 -7.69 25.32
N ASN A 173 0.08 -8.95 25.04
CA ASN A 173 -0.91 -9.92 24.59
C ASN A 173 -2.25 -9.72 25.32
N ILE A 174 -3.30 -9.41 24.57
CA ILE A 174 -4.68 -9.33 25.07
C ILE A 174 -5.24 -10.75 25.37
N THR A 175 -4.39 -11.74 25.50
CA THR A 175 -4.79 -13.13 25.74
C THR A 175 -4.69 -13.57 27.20
N SER A 176 -4.52 -12.67 28.15
CA SER A 176 -4.70 -13.01 29.56
C SER A 176 -6.06 -12.48 30.04
N TYR A 177 -7.13 -13.20 29.71
CA TYR A 177 -8.31 -13.20 30.54
C TYR A 177 -8.01 -14.14 31.72
N GLU A 178 -7.61 -13.58 32.85
CA GLU A 178 -7.92 -14.13 34.18
C GLU A 178 -9.23 -13.54 34.67
#